data_1e3f44ab08966917b0f540e007ddff34
#
_entry.id   1e3f44ab08966917b0f540e007ddff34
#
_cell.length_a   1.000
_cell.length_b   1.000
_cell.length_c   1.000
_cell.angle_alpha   90.00
_cell.angle_beta   90.00
_cell.angle_gamma   90.00
#
_symmetry.space_group_name_H-M   'P 1'
#
loop_
_entity.id
_entity.type
_entity.pdbx_description
1 polymer ?
#
loop_
_entity_poly.entity_id
_entity_poly.type
_entity_poly.pdbx_seq_one_letter_code
_entity_poly.pdbx_strand_id
1 'polypeptide(L)'
;GVLKAAEIAGAHAMLACFVMGTADLAKDLHAAHTPDRAPLLTALSLCVLAARARGLAILDGVHLDLEDDAGFAAICKQGAELGFDGKTLIHPKTIAAANAAFSPPASAIERAKRITAAHEEAMAKGLGVVVVDGRLVETLHVQEAKRMMALDAAIRARG
;
A
#
# COMPACT_ATOMS: atom_id res chain seq x y z
N GLY A 1 21.49 -2.08 -2.91
CA GLY A 1 20.07 -2.26 -2.68
C GLY A 1 19.33 -0.93 -2.71
N VAL A 2 18.95 -0.38 -1.56
CA VAL A 2 18.02 0.76 -1.45
C VAL A 2 18.44 1.99 -2.27
N LEU A 3 19.70 2.40 -2.20
CA LEU A 3 20.22 3.56 -2.95
C LEU A 3 20.16 3.40 -4.48
N LYS A 4 19.92 2.20 -4.98
CA LYS A 4 19.75 1.89 -6.41
C LYS A 4 18.37 1.30 -6.73
N ALA A 5 17.41 1.50 -5.84
CA ALA A 5 16.07 0.93 -6.00
C ALA A 5 15.41 1.34 -7.33
N ALA A 6 15.58 2.61 -7.75
CA ALA A 6 15.02 3.09 -9.02
C ALA A 6 15.68 2.44 -10.26
N GLU A 7 17.00 2.18 -10.23
CA GLU A 7 17.71 1.45 -11.28
C GLU A 7 17.24 -0.01 -11.33
N ILE A 8 17.14 -0.66 -10.16
CA ILE A 8 16.68 -2.04 -10.02
C ILE A 8 15.24 -2.18 -10.50
N ALA A 9 14.35 -1.24 -10.13
CA ALA A 9 12.95 -1.26 -10.57
C ALA A 9 12.77 -1.25 -12.10
N GLY A 10 13.73 -0.67 -12.82
CA GLY A 10 13.72 -0.63 -14.29
C GLY A 10 14.63 -1.65 -14.97
N ALA A 11 15.29 -2.55 -14.22
CA ALA A 11 16.35 -3.38 -14.77
C ALA A 11 15.86 -4.51 -15.69
N HIS A 12 14.66 -5.02 -15.48
CA HIS A 12 14.13 -6.13 -16.27
C HIS A 12 12.60 -6.15 -16.35
N ALA A 13 12.04 -6.48 -17.50
CA ALA A 13 10.59 -6.50 -17.74
C ALA A 13 9.84 -7.57 -16.91
N MET A 14 10.51 -8.63 -16.48
CA MET A 14 9.93 -9.66 -15.61
C MET A 14 9.88 -9.30 -14.14
N LEU A 15 10.46 -8.17 -13.73
CA LEU A 15 10.39 -7.72 -12.34
C LEU A 15 8.95 -7.22 -12.07
N ALA A 16 8.25 -7.93 -11.20
CA ALA A 16 6.85 -7.64 -10.88
C ALA A 16 6.66 -7.03 -9.49
N CYS A 17 7.58 -7.29 -8.57
CA CYS A 17 7.41 -6.93 -7.16
C CYS A 17 8.75 -6.70 -6.47
N PHE A 18 8.75 -5.75 -5.53
CA PHE A 18 9.78 -5.61 -4.51
C PHE A 18 9.32 -6.26 -3.20
N VAL A 19 10.28 -6.85 -2.48
CA VAL A 19 10.08 -7.37 -1.12
C VAL A 19 11.14 -6.76 -0.22
N MET A 20 10.71 -6.12 0.88
CA MET A 20 11.63 -5.49 1.81
C MET A 20 12.24 -6.50 2.78
N GLY A 21 13.57 -6.60 2.78
CA GLY A 21 14.34 -7.34 3.79
C GLY A 21 14.70 -6.45 4.99
N THR A 22 13.72 -6.09 5.81
CA THR A 22 13.89 -5.09 6.88
C THR A 22 14.88 -5.52 7.96
N ALA A 23 14.94 -6.82 8.28
CA ALA A 23 15.89 -7.35 9.27
C ALA A 23 17.35 -7.21 8.78
N ASP A 24 17.61 -7.63 7.53
CA ASP A 24 18.93 -7.50 6.93
C ASP A 24 19.34 -6.04 6.75
N LEU A 25 18.38 -5.19 6.34
CA LEU A 25 18.61 -3.77 6.19
C LEU A 25 19.01 -3.11 7.50
N ALA A 26 18.30 -3.40 8.60
CA ALA A 26 18.64 -2.87 9.92
C ALA A 26 20.04 -3.31 10.36
N LYS A 27 20.37 -4.58 10.15
CA LYS A 27 21.71 -5.12 10.42
C LYS A 27 22.79 -4.39 9.63
N ASP A 28 22.60 -4.23 8.32
CA ASP A 28 23.61 -3.61 7.44
C ASP A 28 23.78 -2.11 7.72
N LEU A 29 22.72 -1.45 8.18
CA LEU A 29 22.72 -0.04 8.61
C LEU A 29 23.27 0.14 10.03
N HIS A 30 23.48 -0.93 10.79
CA HIS A 30 23.76 -0.90 12.24
C HIS A 30 22.67 -0.13 13.00
N ALA A 31 21.41 -0.23 12.51
CA ALA A 31 20.27 0.51 13.03
C ALA A 31 19.52 -0.31 14.08
N ALA A 32 18.92 0.38 15.05
CA ALA A 32 18.07 -0.25 16.04
C ALA A 32 16.72 -0.68 15.42
N HIS A 33 16.19 -1.81 15.91
CA HIS A 33 14.80 -2.17 15.69
C HIS A 33 13.92 -1.41 16.68
N THR A 34 13.22 -0.38 16.19
CA THR A 34 12.26 0.39 17.00
C THR A 34 10.83 0.03 16.62
N PRO A 35 9.86 0.09 17.57
CA PRO A 35 8.46 -0.26 17.26
C PRO A 35 7.86 0.59 16.12
N ASP A 36 8.27 1.85 16.00
CA ASP A 36 7.84 2.79 14.95
C ASP A 36 8.63 2.66 13.65
N ARG A 37 9.69 1.86 13.64
CA ARG A 37 10.64 1.67 12.53
C ARG A 37 11.29 2.96 12.02
N ALA A 38 11.37 4.01 12.88
CA ALA A 38 11.91 5.31 12.49
C ALA A 38 13.25 5.24 11.74
N PRO A 39 14.24 4.41 12.14
CA PRO A 39 15.50 4.28 11.41
C PRO A 39 15.37 3.75 9.97
N LEU A 40 14.27 3.06 9.64
CA LEU A 40 14.06 2.43 8.33
C LEU A 40 13.10 3.22 7.43
N LEU A 41 12.36 4.20 7.93
CA LEU A 41 11.30 4.89 7.19
C LEU A 41 11.79 5.50 5.87
N THR A 42 12.97 6.11 5.85
CA THR A 42 13.55 6.65 4.63
C THR A 42 13.77 5.57 3.58
N ALA A 43 14.34 4.43 3.96
CA ALA A 43 14.59 3.33 3.05
C ALA A 43 13.29 2.70 2.52
N LEU A 44 12.30 2.52 3.40
CA LEU A 44 10.96 2.01 3.04
C LEU A 44 10.30 2.94 2.03
N SER A 45 10.28 4.25 2.30
CA SER A 45 9.68 5.26 1.41
C SER A 45 10.39 5.34 0.06
N LEU A 46 11.72 5.31 0.02
CA LEU A 46 12.48 5.30 -1.23
C LEU A 46 12.15 4.07 -2.10
N CYS A 47 12.00 2.90 -1.49
CA CYS A 47 11.63 1.70 -2.22
C CYS A 47 10.19 1.75 -2.74
N VAL A 48 9.25 2.30 -1.97
CA VAL A 48 7.87 2.54 -2.43
C VAL A 48 7.86 3.48 -3.64
N LEU A 49 8.57 4.61 -3.56
CA LEU A 49 8.67 5.56 -4.68
C LEU A 49 9.27 4.90 -5.93
N ALA A 50 10.33 4.11 -5.78
CA ALA A 50 10.97 3.40 -6.88
C ALA A 50 10.03 2.37 -7.53
N ALA A 51 9.30 1.60 -6.73
CA ALA A 51 8.33 0.62 -7.20
C ALA A 51 7.18 1.31 -7.97
N ARG A 52 6.59 2.36 -7.40
CA ARG A 52 5.48 3.11 -8.02
C ARG A 52 5.87 3.80 -9.32
N ALA A 53 7.10 4.32 -9.42
CA ALA A 53 7.62 4.91 -10.67
C ALA A 53 7.66 3.92 -11.85
N ARG A 54 7.60 2.63 -11.58
CA ARG A 54 7.62 1.54 -12.58
C ARG A 54 6.37 0.66 -12.57
N GLY A 55 5.35 1.01 -11.78
CA GLY A 55 4.13 0.20 -11.66
C GLY A 55 4.33 -1.15 -10.99
N LEU A 56 5.41 -1.34 -10.22
CA LEU A 56 5.68 -2.58 -9.50
C LEU A 56 4.85 -2.66 -8.22
N ALA A 57 4.48 -3.87 -7.84
CA ALA A 57 4.02 -4.15 -6.49
C ALA A 57 5.18 -4.04 -5.49
N ILE A 58 4.86 -3.78 -4.23
CA ILE A 58 5.85 -3.77 -3.16
C ILE A 58 5.28 -4.33 -1.87
N LEU A 59 5.99 -5.28 -1.26
CA LEU A 59 5.64 -5.92 0.00
C LEU A 59 6.58 -5.47 1.11
N ASP A 60 6.00 -5.11 2.24
CA ASP A 60 6.73 -4.78 3.46
C ASP A 60 7.43 -6.02 4.05
N GLY A 61 8.44 -5.80 4.88
CA GLY A 61 9.24 -6.86 5.50
C GLY A 61 8.53 -7.56 6.66
N VAL A 62 9.11 -8.65 7.12
CA VAL A 62 8.60 -9.48 8.21
C VAL A 62 8.54 -8.75 9.56
N HIS A 63 7.66 -9.21 10.44
CA HIS A 63 7.69 -8.93 11.88
C HIS A 63 8.15 -10.20 12.60
N LEU A 64 9.20 -10.09 13.41
CA LEU A 64 9.88 -11.24 13.98
C LEU A 64 9.28 -11.70 15.31
N ASP A 65 8.69 -10.77 16.07
CA ASP A 65 8.09 -11.09 17.36
C ASP A 65 6.66 -11.63 17.16
N LEU A 66 6.53 -12.94 17.27
CA LEU A 66 5.25 -13.61 17.08
C LEU A 66 4.29 -13.45 18.28
N GLU A 67 4.77 -13.00 19.43
CA GLU A 67 3.93 -12.77 20.60
C GLU A 67 3.42 -11.33 20.70
N ASP A 68 3.98 -10.41 19.90
CA ASP A 68 3.57 -9.01 19.86
C ASP A 68 2.50 -8.76 18.77
N ASP A 69 1.27 -9.19 19.03
CA ASP A 69 0.15 -8.97 18.11
C ASP A 69 -0.18 -7.47 17.93
N ALA A 70 0.00 -6.65 18.95
CA ALA A 70 -0.25 -5.21 18.88
C ALA A 70 0.80 -4.51 18.02
N GLY A 71 2.08 -4.81 18.18
CA GLY A 71 3.16 -4.31 17.35
C GLY A 71 3.01 -4.78 15.89
N PHE A 72 2.62 -6.04 15.68
CA PHE A 72 2.32 -6.54 14.35
C PHE A 72 1.23 -5.71 13.66
N ALA A 73 0.10 -5.45 14.34
CA ALA A 73 -0.98 -4.64 13.79
C ALA A 73 -0.54 -3.21 13.49
N ALA A 74 0.25 -2.59 14.38
CA ALA A 74 0.80 -1.25 14.19
C ALA A 74 1.71 -1.17 12.95
N ILE A 75 2.59 -2.15 12.76
CA ILE A 75 3.49 -2.23 11.59
C ILE A 75 2.69 -2.47 10.30
N CYS A 76 1.67 -3.32 10.31
CA CYS A 76 0.81 -3.52 9.15
C CYS A 76 0.10 -2.21 8.76
N LYS A 77 -0.48 -1.50 9.73
CA LYS A 77 -1.09 -0.20 9.51
C LYS A 77 -0.10 0.80 8.92
N GLN A 78 1.09 0.94 9.51
CA GLN A 78 2.14 1.82 9.01
C GLN A 78 2.56 1.45 7.57
N GLY A 79 2.72 0.16 7.27
CA GLY A 79 3.04 -0.31 5.92
C GLY A 79 1.97 0.09 4.90
N ALA A 80 0.69 -0.11 5.23
CA ALA A 80 -0.43 0.32 4.38
C ALA A 80 -0.44 1.85 4.18
N GLU A 81 -0.20 2.63 5.24
CA GLU A 81 -0.13 4.09 5.19
C GLU A 81 1.08 4.60 4.37
N LEU A 82 2.20 3.89 4.36
CA LEU A 82 3.36 4.17 3.52
C LEU A 82 3.14 3.81 2.05
N GLY A 83 2.10 3.05 1.73
CA GLY A 83 1.76 2.67 0.36
C GLY A 83 2.26 1.29 -0.07
N PHE A 84 2.57 0.40 0.87
CA PHE A 84 2.82 -1.02 0.54
C PHE A 84 1.53 -1.73 0.13
N ASP A 85 1.64 -2.71 -0.76
CA ASP A 85 0.50 -3.52 -1.23
C ASP A 85 0.20 -4.70 -0.30
N GLY A 86 1.12 -5.02 0.60
CA GLY A 86 1.03 -6.14 1.50
C GLY A 86 2.29 -6.30 2.34
N LYS A 87 2.44 -7.46 2.96
CA LYS A 87 3.54 -7.77 3.87
C LYS A 87 3.95 -9.24 3.75
N THR A 88 5.24 -9.53 3.88
CA THR A 88 5.70 -10.90 4.04
C THR A 88 5.43 -11.40 5.45
N LEU A 89 4.97 -12.64 5.55
CA LEU A 89 4.57 -13.29 6.80
C LEU A 89 5.42 -14.55 7.04
N ILE A 90 5.74 -14.80 8.30
CA ILE A 90 6.50 -15.97 8.71
C ILE A 90 5.68 -16.97 9.56
N HIS A 91 4.42 -16.63 9.88
CA HIS A 91 3.55 -17.51 10.64
C HIS A 91 2.08 -17.35 10.24
N PRO A 92 1.30 -18.44 10.10
CA PRO A 92 -0.10 -18.37 9.68
C PRO A 92 -1.02 -17.54 10.59
N LYS A 93 -0.74 -17.45 11.90
CA LYS A 93 -1.56 -16.68 12.86
C LYS A 93 -1.70 -15.20 12.46
N THR A 94 -0.74 -14.65 11.69
CA THR A 94 -0.70 -13.25 11.31
C THR A 94 -1.45 -12.94 10.00
N ILE A 95 -1.94 -13.95 9.27
CA ILE A 95 -2.58 -13.79 7.96
C ILE A 95 -3.83 -12.91 8.05
N ALA A 96 -4.72 -13.21 9.02
CA ALA A 96 -5.98 -12.48 9.14
C ALA A 96 -5.75 -10.98 9.44
N ALA A 97 -4.82 -10.65 10.34
CA ALA A 97 -4.49 -9.28 10.70
C ALA A 97 -3.82 -8.54 9.54
N ALA A 98 -2.92 -9.19 8.80
CA ALA A 98 -2.32 -8.60 7.61
C ALA A 98 -3.37 -8.34 6.52
N ASN A 99 -4.21 -9.31 6.21
CA ASN A 99 -5.27 -9.14 5.22
C ASN A 99 -6.22 -7.98 5.59
N ALA A 100 -6.59 -7.86 6.86
CA ALA A 100 -7.44 -6.76 7.33
C ALA A 100 -6.75 -5.40 7.16
N ALA A 101 -5.46 -5.29 7.45
CA ALA A 101 -4.72 -4.03 7.37
C ALA A 101 -4.47 -3.55 5.93
N PHE A 102 -4.24 -4.47 4.99
CA PHE A 102 -3.96 -4.15 3.58
C PHE A 102 -5.20 -4.21 2.68
N SER A 103 -6.36 -4.55 3.22
CA SER A 103 -7.63 -4.48 2.49
C SER A 103 -8.26 -3.10 2.61
N PRO A 104 -8.90 -2.58 1.54
CA PRO A 104 -9.64 -1.33 1.64
C PRO A 104 -10.79 -1.44 2.64
N PRO A 105 -10.94 -0.50 3.59
CA PRO A 105 -12.07 -0.53 4.52
C PRO A 105 -13.39 -0.28 3.79
N ALA A 106 -14.47 -0.88 4.27
CA ALA A 106 -15.81 -0.77 3.64
C ALA A 106 -16.24 0.70 3.42
N SER A 107 -15.94 1.58 4.37
CA SER A 107 -16.23 3.02 4.25
C SER A 107 -15.50 3.69 3.08
N ALA A 108 -14.27 3.28 2.79
CA ALA A 108 -13.52 3.79 1.65
C ALA A 108 -14.08 3.27 0.33
N ILE A 109 -14.53 2.03 0.27
CA ILE A 109 -15.20 1.46 -0.91
C ILE A 109 -16.52 2.19 -1.19
N GLU A 110 -17.34 2.41 -0.17
CA GLU A 110 -18.59 3.16 -0.35
C GLU A 110 -18.33 4.61 -0.82
N ARG A 111 -17.30 5.25 -0.30
CA ARG A 111 -16.88 6.57 -0.79
C ARG A 111 -16.39 6.51 -2.24
N ALA A 112 -15.61 5.50 -2.60
CA ALA A 112 -15.12 5.31 -3.97
C ALA A 112 -16.28 5.15 -4.97
N LYS A 113 -17.31 4.39 -4.62
CA LYS A 113 -18.55 4.27 -5.43
C LYS A 113 -19.23 5.62 -5.63
N ARG A 114 -19.39 6.41 -4.56
CA ARG A 114 -20.00 7.75 -4.67
C ARG A 114 -19.19 8.69 -5.56
N ILE A 115 -17.85 8.69 -5.41
CA ILE A 115 -16.95 9.49 -6.24
C ILE A 115 -17.11 9.12 -7.72
N THR A 116 -17.08 7.84 -8.04
CA THR A 116 -17.19 7.35 -9.42
C THR A 116 -18.55 7.70 -10.02
N ALA A 117 -19.65 7.44 -9.32
CA ALA A 117 -21.00 7.75 -9.80
C ALA A 117 -21.20 9.26 -10.02
N ALA A 118 -20.80 10.10 -9.06
CA ALA A 118 -20.92 11.55 -9.17
C ALA A 118 -20.10 12.13 -10.33
N HIS A 119 -18.90 11.57 -10.56
CA HIS A 119 -18.06 11.99 -11.70
C HIS A 119 -18.71 11.59 -13.04
N GLU A 120 -19.22 10.37 -13.16
CA GLU A 120 -19.90 9.92 -14.39
C GLU A 120 -21.12 10.78 -14.71
N GLU A 121 -21.93 11.14 -13.70
CA GLU A 121 -23.07 12.04 -13.86
C GLU A 121 -22.61 13.46 -14.29
N ALA A 122 -21.56 14.00 -13.69
CA ALA A 122 -21.02 15.30 -14.06
C ALA A 122 -20.51 15.33 -15.50
N MET A 123 -19.77 14.29 -15.92
CA MET A 123 -19.29 14.15 -17.28
C MET A 123 -20.43 14.06 -18.30
N ALA A 124 -21.51 13.33 -17.98
CA ALA A 124 -22.72 13.26 -18.84
C ALA A 124 -23.40 14.63 -19.00
N LYS A 125 -23.25 15.52 -18.03
CA LYS A 125 -23.77 16.90 -18.04
C LYS A 125 -22.78 17.93 -18.60
N GLY A 126 -21.59 17.51 -19.06
CA GLY A 126 -20.53 18.39 -19.55
C GLY A 126 -19.85 19.22 -18.46
N LEU A 127 -19.95 18.82 -17.19
CA LEU A 127 -19.31 19.48 -16.05
C LEU A 127 -17.93 18.88 -15.82
N GLY A 128 -16.89 19.71 -15.81
CA GLY A 128 -15.50 19.27 -15.62
C GLY A 128 -15.11 18.99 -14.17
N VAL A 129 -15.97 19.31 -13.22
CA VAL A 129 -15.67 19.25 -11.76
C VAL A 129 -16.91 18.85 -10.99
N VAL A 130 -16.73 18.05 -9.95
CA VAL A 130 -17.80 17.63 -9.04
C VAL A 130 -17.36 17.71 -7.58
N VAL A 131 -18.31 17.99 -6.68
CA VAL A 131 -18.07 17.99 -5.23
C VAL A 131 -18.76 16.77 -4.61
N VAL A 132 -18.01 15.97 -3.87
CA VAL A 132 -18.53 14.80 -3.14
C VAL A 132 -18.08 14.92 -1.68
N ASP A 133 -19.04 14.75 -0.75
CA ASP A 133 -18.81 14.89 0.70
C ASP A 133 -18.10 16.22 1.07
N GLY A 134 -18.46 17.33 0.40
CA GLY A 134 -17.87 18.66 0.62
C GLY A 134 -16.44 18.84 0.09
N ARG A 135 -15.93 17.91 -0.71
CA ARG A 135 -14.59 17.98 -1.29
C ARG A 135 -14.63 17.95 -2.80
N LEU A 136 -13.76 18.75 -3.41
CA LEU A 136 -13.56 18.75 -4.85
C LEU A 136 -13.03 17.39 -5.31
N VAL A 137 -13.65 16.83 -6.34
CA VAL A 137 -13.23 15.57 -6.98
C VAL A 137 -12.64 15.88 -8.35
N GLU A 138 -11.40 15.51 -8.52
CA GLU A 138 -10.63 15.61 -9.75
C GLU A 138 -10.37 14.21 -10.34
N THR A 139 -9.89 14.15 -11.57
CA THR A 139 -9.60 12.90 -12.28
C THR A 139 -8.72 11.93 -11.46
N LEU A 140 -7.73 12.45 -10.72
CA LEU A 140 -6.86 11.61 -9.87
C LEU A 140 -7.65 10.88 -8.76
N HIS A 141 -8.66 11.53 -8.17
CA HIS A 141 -9.50 10.92 -7.15
C HIS A 141 -10.40 9.81 -7.72
N VAL A 142 -10.85 9.99 -8.97
CA VAL A 142 -11.63 8.96 -9.69
C VAL A 142 -10.76 7.76 -10.05
N GLN A 143 -9.53 7.98 -10.48
CA GLN A 143 -8.58 6.90 -10.77
C GLN A 143 -8.29 6.08 -9.52
N GLU A 144 -8.04 6.74 -8.38
CA GLU A 144 -7.81 6.06 -7.10
C GLU A 144 -9.07 5.32 -6.61
N ALA A 145 -10.25 5.91 -6.77
CA ALA A 145 -11.52 5.24 -6.44
C ALA A 145 -11.71 3.95 -7.27
N LYS A 146 -11.45 4.00 -8.57
CA LYS A 146 -11.53 2.82 -9.45
C LYS A 146 -10.50 1.76 -9.09
N ARG A 147 -9.25 2.16 -8.76
CA ARG A 147 -8.20 1.24 -8.29
C ARG A 147 -8.64 0.52 -7.01
N MET A 148 -9.18 1.24 -6.05
CA MET A 148 -9.63 0.71 -4.77
C MET A 148 -10.79 -0.27 -4.94
N MET A 149 -11.77 0.05 -5.79
CA MET A 149 -12.90 -0.83 -6.11
C MET A 149 -12.43 -2.11 -6.83
N ALA A 150 -11.48 -2.00 -7.75
CA ALA A 150 -10.90 -3.15 -8.43
C ALA A 150 -10.14 -4.09 -7.46
N LEU A 151 -9.42 -3.52 -6.49
CA LEU A 151 -8.74 -4.29 -5.45
C LEU A 151 -9.75 -5.03 -4.56
N ASP A 152 -10.81 -4.36 -4.09
CA ASP A 152 -11.88 -5.00 -3.31
C ASP A 152 -12.54 -6.15 -4.08
N ALA A 153 -12.85 -5.95 -5.36
CA ALA A 153 -13.40 -6.98 -6.21
C ALA A 153 -12.47 -8.19 -6.37
N ALA A 154 -11.16 -7.94 -6.53
CA ALA A 154 -10.16 -9.00 -6.65
C ALA A 154 -10.00 -9.80 -5.33
N ILE A 155 -10.07 -9.12 -4.18
CA ILE A 155 -10.04 -9.77 -2.86
C ILE A 155 -11.26 -10.67 -2.69
N ARG A 156 -12.47 -10.16 -2.97
CA ARG A 156 -13.73 -10.93 -2.84
C ARG A 156 -13.79 -12.14 -3.77
N ALA A 157 -13.17 -12.05 -4.94
CA ALA A 157 -13.12 -13.18 -5.88
C ALA A 157 -12.23 -14.34 -5.43
N ARG A 158 -11.37 -14.12 -4.42
CA ARG A 158 -10.42 -15.13 -3.91
C ARG A 158 -10.82 -15.74 -2.57
N GLY A 159 -11.74 -15.13 -1.86
CA GLY A 159 -12.14 -15.52 -0.51
C GLY A 159 -13.50 -16.00 -0.39
#